data_aebd5fd3fa7ef4016844b77e104b4ee2
#
_entry.id   aebd5fd3fa7ef4016844b77e104b4ee2
#
_cell.length_a   1.000
_cell.length_b   1.000
_cell.length_c   1.000
_cell.angle_alpha   90.00
_cell.angle_beta   90.00
_cell.angle_gamma   90.00
#
_symmetry.space_group_name_H-M   'P 1'
#
loop_
_entity.id
_entity.type
_entity.pdbx_description
1 polymer ?
#
loop_
_entity_poly.entity_id
_entity_poly.type
_entity_poly.pdbx_seq_one_letter_code
_entity_poly.pdbx_strand_id
1 'polypeptide(L)'
;MLEDGMATQEEVTQAAALPLEPRHRQETEEVSAPYFAEDVRRELLARYGDKVLYGSGLSVRTSLDARLQVAADGALRAGLIRYERGHGGWRGPVAHIDPKGNWEVHLAKVPLPAVARDVGWELAVVTRSDSDGAAIGFKGGATGRIPFSEMHWARPWRANGNLGPYPRTAADVVKPGDVVMVEPSKGEVASAKAPAAYTLCQVPEISGAIVVMDPHSGRVLAISGGFSFEISQFDRATQAKRQPGSSIKPFVYLTALDHGFTPSTLVLDGPISLPQGPGLPMWSPTNYTNRSHGPEYRGPTPLRVGLEQSLNAMTARLGSLVGMEPIAQTIERLGIMDHTPREYSMALGTGETTPLRLTAAYAMLINGGKRISPTLIDRIQDREGATIFRADQRSRSVCTNVVWEHQQLPVIPDTREQVADPRSAFQIVSMMQGVVERGTGTAVRAVGKPIAGKTGTTNDFRDAWFVGGTPDLIAGVYIGYDDPDSLGDDETGGHIAAPVFRDFMIAALKDAPATAFRPPPGLRLHRVNPSTGVMAGAGSSAIDEAYKPGTEPGTNRNLGLHGAPDEIPIRSTRDERPLTRDRAGGAPATGTGGLY
;
A
#
# COMPACT_ATOMS: atom_id res chain seq x y z
N MET A 1 34.62 11.06 40.69
CA MET A 1 34.08 9.88 41.43
C MET A 1 34.65 9.79 42.85
N LEU A 2 35.98 9.90 43.04
CA LEU A 2 36.57 9.96 44.38
C LEU A 2 36.19 11.26 45.10
N GLU A 3 36.33 12.40 44.43
CA GLU A 3 35.94 13.74 44.93
C GLU A 3 34.46 13.88 45.25
N ASP A 4 33.60 13.13 44.54
CA ASP A 4 32.16 13.12 44.74
C ASP A 4 31.67 12.03 45.73
N GLY A 5 32.61 11.29 46.34
CA GLY A 5 32.31 10.22 47.30
C GLY A 5 31.61 8.99 46.71
N MET A 6 31.64 8.82 45.38
CA MET A 6 31.00 7.71 44.65
C MET A 6 31.91 6.48 44.51
N ALA A 7 33.18 6.60 44.84
CA ALA A 7 34.14 5.51 44.86
C ALA A 7 35.20 5.75 45.95
N THR A 8 35.71 4.67 46.57
CA THR A 8 36.78 4.73 47.54
C THR A 8 38.13 4.88 46.85
N GLN A 9 39.18 5.37 47.58
CA GLN A 9 40.54 5.46 47.06
C GLN A 9 41.08 4.11 46.57
N GLU A 10 40.68 3.02 47.24
CA GLU A 10 41.11 1.67 46.88
C GLU A 10 40.50 1.21 45.56
N GLU A 11 39.19 1.44 45.36
CA GLU A 11 38.49 1.14 44.10
C GLU A 11 39.05 1.95 42.92
N VAL A 12 39.34 3.24 43.10
CA VAL A 12 39.96 4.08 42.11
C VAL A 12 41.35 3.57 41.73
N THR A 13 42.17 3.18 42.74
CA THR A 13 43.50 2.67 42.49
C THR A 13 43.48 1.33 41.75
N GLN A 14 42.59 0.42 42.13
CA GLN A 14 42.39 -0.86 41.44
C GLN A 14 41.86 -0.66 40.02
N ALA A 15 40.91 0.23 39.79
CA ALA A 15 40.38 0.53 38.47
C ALA A 15 41.44 1.20 37.56
N ALA A 16 42.29 2.09 38.11
CA ALA A 16 43.35 2.75 37.36
C ALA A 16 44.49 1.81 36.96
N ALA A 17 44.67 0.69 37.69
CA ALA A 17 45.68 -0.33 37.36
C ALA A 17 45.25 -1.29 36.25
N LEU A 18 43.92 -1.31 35.91
CA LEU A 18 43.40 -2.14 34.83
C LEU A 18 43.67 -1.48 33.46
N PRO A 19 44.03 -2.25 32.42
CA PRO A 19 44.15 -1.70 31.07
C PRO A 19 42.81 -1.16 30.60
N LEU A 20 42.81 0.01 29.95
CA LEU A 20 41.65 0.57 29.29
C LEU A 20 41.28 -0.31 28.07
N GLU A 21 40.39 -1.23 28.27
CA GLU A 21 39.77 -2.00 27.18
C GLU A 21 38.52 -1.26 26.71
N PRO A 22 38.57 -0.51 25.59
CA PRO A 22 37.38 0.11 25.05
C PRO A 22 36.41 -1.00 24.64
N ARG A 23 35.24 -1.06 25.29
CA ARG A 23 34.18 -1.90 24.80
C ARG A 23 33.70 -1.31 23.48
N HIS A 24 34.14 -1.89 22.38
CA HIS A 24 33.46 -1.67 21.10
C HIS A 24 32.03 -2.12 21.26
N ARG A 25 31.12 -1.16 21.28
CA ARG A 25 29.67 -1.47 21.16
C ARG A 25 29.53 -2.18 19.82
N GLN A 26 29.26 -3.48 19.83
CA GLN A 26 28.83 -4.15 18.62
C GLN A 26 27.53 -3.45 18.21
N GLU A 27 27.57 -2.74 17.09
CA GLU A 27 26.36 -2.25 16.45
C GLU A 27 25.57 -3.49 16.06
N THR A 28 24.59 -3.84 16.87
CA THR A 28 23.59 -4.87 16.54
C THR A 28 22.58 -4.20 15.64
N GLU A 29 22.67 -4.46 14.35
CA GLU A 29 21.62 -4.13 13.40
C GLU A 29 20.42 -5.04 13.72
N GLU A 30 19.35 -4.46 14.29
CA GLU A 30 18.14 -5.20 14.65
C GLU A 30 17.31 -5.56 13.40
N VAL A 31 17.37 -4.74 12.36
CA VAL A 31 16.66 -4.91 11.10
C VAL A 31 17.32 -4.13 9.96
N SER A 32 17.43 -4.74 8.79
CA SER A 32 17.82 -4.04 7.57
C SER A 32 16.60 -3.37 6.95
N ALA A 33 16.64 -2.04 6.78
CA ALA A 33 15.57 -1.23 6.20
C ALA A 33 16.14 -0.11 5.31
N PRO A 34 16.87 -0.45 4.23
CA PRO A 34 17.67 0.53 3.50
C PRO A 34 16.81 1.59 2.78
N TYR A 35 15.65 1.25 2.23
CA TYR A 35 14.72 2.23 1.65
C TYR A 35 14.22 3.22 2.70
N PHE A 36 13.80 2.74 3.86
CA PHE A 36 13.35 3.59 4.95
C PHE A 36 14.48 4.50 5.45
N ALA A 37 15.68 3.96 5.63
CA ALA A 37 16.85 4.72 6.07
C ALA A 37 17.24 5.80 5.06
N GLU A 38 17.17 5.51 3.77
CA GLU A 38 17.47 6.48 2.72
C GLU A 38 16.42 7.61 2.67
N ASP A 39 15.15 7.33 2.86
CA ASP A 39 14.12 8.36 2.93
C ASP A 39 14.30 9.25 4.18
N VAL A 40 14.64 8.66 5.34
CA VAL A 40 15.02 9.42 6.54
C VAL A 40 16.24 10.31 6.26
N ARG A 41 17.28 9.78 5.60
CA ARG A 41 18.46 10.56 5.22
C ARG A 41 18.10 11.75 4.31
N ARG A 42 17.23 11.54 3.31
CA ARG A 42 16.77 12.61 2.41
C ARG A 42 15.98 13.67 3.17
N GLU A 43 15.10 13.26 4.08
CA GLU A 43 14.33 14.19 4.91
C GLU A 43 15.25 15.04 5.80
N LEU A 44 16.25 14.42 6.44
CA LEU A 44 17.23 15.13 7.26
C LEU A 44 18.09 16.08 6.43
N LEU A 45 18.53 15.64 5.25
CA LEU A 45 19.30 16.47 4.32
C LEU A 45 18.51 17.70 3.88
N ALA A 46 17.23 17.53 3.56
CA ALA A 46 16.34 18.62 3.16
C ALA A 46 16.07 19.61 4.31
N ARG A 47 15.99 19.13 5.57
CA ARG A 47 15.71 19.97 6.75
C ARG A 47 16.93 20.72 7.26
N TYR A 48 18.09 20.07 7.29
CA TYR A 48 19.27 20.57 8.02
C TYR A 48 20.49 20.81 7.15
N GLY A 49 20.49 20.27 5.93
CA GLY A 49 21.63 20.33 5.02
C GLY A 49 22.77 19.37 5.40
N ASP A 50 23.70 19.24 4.49
CA ASP A 50 24.79 18.25 4.49
C ASP A 50 25.72 18.39 5.73
N LYS A 51 26.13 19.62 6.05
CA LYS A 51 27.05 19.89 7.18
C LYS A 51 26.48 19.47 8.52
N VAL A 52 25.17 19.71 8.75
CA VAL A 52 24.51 19.34 9.99
C VAL A 52 24.26 17.85 10.05
N LEU A 53 23.79 17.25 8.96
CA LEU A 53 23.50 15.82 8.89
C LEU A 53 24.74 14.98 9.22
N TYR A 54 25.90 15.28 8.63
CA TYR A 54 27.10 14.45 8.79
C TYR A 54 28.09 14.96 9.85
N GLY A 55 27.96 16.20 10.32
CA GLY A 55 28.94 16.83 11.22
C GLY A 55 28.46 17.12 12.63
N SER A 56 27.13 17.12 12.91
CA SER A 56 26.61 17.61 14.19
C SER A 56 26.31 16.52 15.22
N GLY A 57 26.44 15.24 14.89
CA GLY A 57 26.18 14.14 15.82
C GLY A 57 24.70 14.03 16.21
N LEU A 58 23.79 14.12 15.23
CA LEU A 58 22.35 13.97 15.45
C LEU A 58 21.99 12.57 15.90
N SER A 59 21.14 12.47 16.93
CA SER A 59 20.47 11.23 17.33
C SER A 59 19.04 11.25 16.79
N VAL A 60 18.72 10.34 15.86
CA VAL A 60 17.44 10.28 15.17
C VAL A 60 16.67 9.05 15.58
N ARG A 61 15.52 9.25 16.24
CA ARG A 61 14.56 8.19 16.49
C ARG A 61 13.52 8.18 15.37
N THR A 62 13.48 7.07 14.62
CA THR A 62 12.52 6.87 13.54
C THR A 62 11.21 6.26 14.04
N SER A 63 10.20 6.22 13.16
CA SER A 63 8.92 5.56 13.41
C SER A 63 8.91 4.07 13.03
N LEU A 64 10.03 3.55 12.51
CA LEU A 64 10.18 2.17 12.05
C LEU A 64 9.80 1.16 13.13
N ASP A 65 9.02 0.14 12.74
CA ASP A 65 8.78 -1.08 13.51
C ASP A 65 9.51 -2.25 12.83
N ALA A 66 10.53 -2.79 13.47
CA ALA A 66 11.39 -3.83 12.92
C ALA A 66 10.61 -5.09 12.50
N ARG A 67 9.61 -5.49 13.30
CA ARG A 67 8.79 -6.67 13.00
C ARG A 67 7.91 -6.45 11.77
N LEU A 68 7.30 -5.26 11.65
CA LEU A 68 6.47 -4.91 10.50
C LEU A 68 7.32 -4.74 9.23
N GLN A 69 8.56 -4.22 9.36
CA GLN A 69 9.48 -4.10 8.23
C GLN A 69 9.85 -5.47 7.65
N VAL A 70 10.24 -6.42 8.50
CA VAL A 70 10.57 -7.78 8.05
C VAL A 70 9.37 -8.45 7.38
N ALA A 71 8.16 -8.25 7.94
CA ALA A 71 6.94 -8.78 7.36
C ALA A 71 6.61 -8.13 5.99
N ALA A 72 6.83 -6.82 5.85
CA ALA A 72 6.60 -6.08 4.61
C ALA A 72 7.55 -6.52 3.50
N ASP A 73 8.86 -6.58 3.78
CA ASP A 73 9.87 -7.06 2.83
C ASP A 73 9.59 -8.50 2.39
N GLY A 74 9.29 -9.38 3.35
CA GLY A 74 8.97 -10.77 3.07
C GLY A 74 7.73 -10.94 2.19
N ALA A 75 6.66 -10.21 2.48
CA ALA A 75 5.42 -10.28 1.70
C ALA A 75 5.59 -9.72 0.29
N LEU A 76 6.28 -8.58 0.14
CA LEU A 76 6.53 -7.98 -1.18
C LEU A 76 7.42 -8.89 -2.02
N ARG A 77 8.56 -9.34 -1.50
CA ARG A 77 9.50 -10.25 -2.20
C ARG A 77 8.80 -11.54 -2.64
N ALA A 78 8.03 -12.16 -1.75
CA ALA A 78 7.28 -13.38 -2.08
C ALA A 78 6.23 -13.14 -3.17
N GLY A 79 5.57 -11.98 -3.17
CA GLY A 79 4.61 -11.60 -4.20
C GLY A 79 5.26 -11.40 -5.57
N LEU A 80 6.38 -10.67 -5.61
CA LEU A 80 7.14 -10.44 -6.84
C LEU A 80 7.70 -11.75 -7.43
N ILE A 81 8.23 -12.63 -6.58
CA ILE A 81 8.69 -13.97 -7.01
C ILE A 81 7.51 -14.81 -7.54
N ARG A 82 6.37 -14.75 -6.88
CA ARG A 82 5.16 -15.50 -7.32
C ARG A 82 4.72 -15.06 -8.71
N TYR A 83 4.66 -13.74 -8.93
CA TYR A 83 4.34 -13.21 -10.26
C TYR A 83 5.38 -13.60 -11.29
N GLU A 84 6.67 -13.44 -11.01
CA GLU A 84 7.77 -13.80 -11.91
C GLU A 84 7.70 -15.25 -12.35
N ARG A 85 7.44 -16.18 -11.43
CA ARG A 85 7.27 -17.61 -11.73
C ARG A 85 6.09 -17.91 -12.64
N GLY A 86 5.05 -17.10 -12.61
CA GLY A 86 3.88 -17.22 -13.49
C GLY A 86 4.09 -16.63 -14.88
N HIS A 87 4.86 -15.54 -14.99
CA HIS A 87 4.88 -14.66 -16.17
C HIS A 87 6.28 -14.42 -16.75
N GLY A 88 7.34 -14.50 -15.92
CA GLY A 88 8.65 -13.94 -16.27
C GLY A 88 9.58 -14.86 -17.06
N GLY A 89 9.37 -16.11 -17.23
CA GLY A 89 10.27 -17.01 -17.95
C GLY A 89 11.70 -17.14 -17.36
N TRP A 90 12.35 -18.25 -17.61
CA TRP A 90 13.70 -18.52 -17.16
C TRP A 90 14.75 -17.86 -18.07
N ARG A 91 15.57 -16.96 -17.52
CA ARG A 91 16.61 -16.21 -18.24
C ARG A 91 17.98 -16.88 -18.23
N GLY A 92 18.08 -18.06 -17.62
CA GLY A 92 19.32 -18.84 -17.63
C GLY A 92 20.13 -18.76 -16.34
N PRO A 93 21.24 -19.53 -16.27
CA PRO A 93 22.12 -19.57 -15.12
C PRO A 93 22.92 -18.26 -14.95
N VAL A 94 23.41 -18.01 -13.74
CA VAL A 94 24.29 -16.86 -13.41
C VAL A 94 25.65 -16.98 -14.12
N ALA A 95 26.15 -18.21 -14.22
CA ALA A 95 27.41 -18.55 -14.88
C ALA A 95 27.39 -20.00 -15.32
N HIS A 96 28.42 -20.40 -16.10
CA HIS A 96 28.68 -21.80 -16.43
C HIS A 96 30.13 -22.14 -16.10
N ILE A 97 30.37 -23.24 -15.40
CA ILE A 97 31.69 -23.74 -15.04
C ILE A 97 31.84 -25.21 -15.45
N ASP A 98 33.07 -25.70 -15.58
CA ASP A 98 33.29 -27.14 -15.84
C ASP A 98 32.86 -27.97 -14.62
N PRO A 99 31.84 -28.83 -14.76
CA PRO A 99 31.38 -29.68 -13.66
C PRO A 99 32.31 -30.88 -13.40
N LYS A 100 33.28 -31.13 -14.30
CA LYS A 100 34.27 -32.20 -14.17
C LYS A 100 35.49 -31.70 -13.41
N GLY A 101 35.94 -32.46 -12.43
CA GLY A 101 37.09 -32.08 -11.60
C GLY A 101 36.72 -31.30 -10.34
N ASN A 102 37.56 -30.33 -9.96
CA ASN A 102 37.35 -29.57 -8.72
C ASN A 102 36.40 -28.37 -8.92
N TRP A 103 35.12 -28.66 -9.17
CA TRP A 103 34.10 -27.63 -9.38
C TRP A 103 33.94 -26.67 -8.18
N GLU A 104 34.29 -27.11 -6.96
CA GLU A 104 34.24 -26.27 -5.75
C GLU A 104 35.16 -25.05 -5.88
N VAL A 105 36.39 -25.27 -6.40
CA VAL A 105 37.34 -24.17 -6.64
C VAL A 105 36.86 -23.23 -7.74
N HIS A 106 36.18 -23.76 -8.76
CA HIS A 106 35.60 -22.94 -9.83
C HIS A 106 34.40 -22.14 -9.33
N LEU A 107 33.48 -22.77 -8.58
CA LEU A 107 32.33 -22.10 -7.96
C LEU A 107 32.79 -21.00 -6.98
N ALA A 108 33.86 -21.22 -6.23
CA ALA A 108 34.38 -20.22 -5.30
C ALA A 108 34.85 -18.91 -5.97
N LYS A 109 35.14 -18.94 -7.28
CA LYS A 109 35.53 -17.79 -8.10
C LYS A 109 34.33 -17.04 -8.70
N VAL A 110 33.14 -17.65 -8.72
CA VAL A 110 31.92 -16.97 -9.19
C VAL A 110 31.46 -15.99 -8.12
N PRO A 111 31.37 -14.70 -8.43
CA PRO A 111 30.93 -13.71 -7.45
C PRO A 111 29.44 -13.94 -7.12
N LEU A 112 29.12 -13.93 -5.83
CA LEU A 112 27.75 -13.94 -5.37
C LEU A 112 27.11 -12.61 -5.76
N PRO A 113 26.02 -12.58 -6.54
CA PRO A 113 25.28 -11.35 -6.81
C PRO A 113 24.87 -10.65 -5.51
N ALA A 114 25.02 -9.31 -5.45
CA ALA A 114 24.68 -8.52 -4.26
C ALA A 114 23.26 -8.80 -3.78
N VAL A 115 22.31 -8.89 -4.73
CA VAL A 115 20.91 -9.23 -4.45
C VAL A 115 20.76 -10.58 -3.76
N ALA A 116 21.51 -11.59 -4.16
CA ALA A 116 21.42 -12.93 -3.56
C ALA A 116 21.82 -12.88 -2.07
N ARG A 117 22.81 -12.05 -1.73
CA ARG A 117 23.23 -11.81 -0.33
C ARG A 117 22.10 -11.12 0.46
N ASP A 118 21.48 -10.09 -0.11
CA ASP A 118 20.40 -9.33 0.53
C ASP A 118 19.15 -10.21 0.83
N VAL A 119 18.81 -11.13 -0.08
CA VAL A 119 17.64 -12.00 0.09
C VAL A 119 17.96 -13.37 0.68
N GLY A 120 19.23 -13.66 1.00
CA GLY A 120 19.66 -14.92 1.59
C GLY A 120 19.72 -16.09 0.61
N TRP A 121 19.88 -15.83 -0.70
CA TRP A 121 20.07 -16.88 -1.71
C TRP A 121 21.53 -17.31 -1.81
N GLU A 122 21.75 -18.56 -2.18
CA GLU A 122 23.06 -19.14 -2.35
C GLU A 122 23.34 -19.48 -3.82
N LEU A 123 24.63 -19.51 -4.21
CA LEU A 123 25.05 -20.06 -5.48
C LEU A 123 25.33 -21.55 -5.34
N ALA A 124 24.78 -22.32 -6.27
CA ALA A 124 25.04 -23.75 -6.40
C ALA A 124 25.38 -24.10 -7.85
N VAL A 125 26.30 -25.05 -8.04
CA VAL A 125 26.58 -25.62 -9.34
C VAL A 125 25.72 -26.87 -9.57
N VAL A 126 25.13 -26.97 -10.72
CA VAL A 126 24.43 -28.19 -11.15
C VAL A 126 25.48 -29.27 -11.51
N THR A 127 25.50 -30.36 -10.77
CA THR A 127 26.43 -31.48 -11.02
C THR A 127 25.81 -32.55 -11.90
N ARG A 128 24.50 -32.72 -11.81
CA ARG A 128 23.69 -33.65 -12.65
C ARG A 128 22.27 -33.10 -12.80
N SER A 129 21.67 -33.31 -13.95
CA SER A 129 20.26 -33.02 -14.20
C SER A 129 19.61 -34.23 -14.89
N ASP A 130 18.42 -34.61 -14.42
CA ASP A 130 17.65 -35.77 -14.95
C ASP A 130 16.16 -35.40 -15.13
N SER A 131 15.27 -36.41 -15.21
CA SER A 131 13.82 -36.15 -15.33
C SER A 131 13.22 -35.52 -14.09
N ASP A 132 13.70 -35.88 -12.90
CA ASP A 132 13.03 -35.65 -11.63
C ASP A 132 13.61 -34.48 -10.85
N GLY A 133 14.79 -33.98 -11.27
CA GLY A 133 15.43 -32.85 -10.60
C GLY A 133 16.90 -32.66 -10.97
N ALA A 134 17.54 -31.72 -10.32
CA ALA A 134 18.94 -31.43 -10.48
C ALA A 134 19.70 -31.65 -9.17
N ALA A 135 20.79 -32.39 -9.19
CA ALA A 135 21.75 -32.46 -8.09
C ALA A 135 22.64 -31.23 -8.14
N ILE A 136 22.85 -30.61 -7.00
CA ILE A 136 23.61 -29.37 -6.87
C ILE A 136 24.70 -29.50 -5.81
N GLY A 137 25.75 -28.72 -5.99
CA GLY A 137 26.85 -28.59 -5.03
C GLY A 137 27.13 -27.15 -4.65
N PHE A 138 27.52 -26.94 -3.39
CA PHE A 138 27.79 -25.63 -2.80
C PHE A 138 29.28 -25.42 -2.55
N LYS A 139 29.69 -24.17 -2.42
CA LYS A 139 31.02 -23.84 -1.93
C LYS A 139 31.26 -24.53 -0.58
N GLY A 140 32.35 -25.31 -0.49
CA GLY A 140 32.69 -26.08 0.70
C GLY A 140 32.20 -27.55 0.67
N GLY A 141 31.72 -28.02 -0.49
CA GLY A 141 31.45 -29.44 -0.75
C GLY A 141 30.08 -29.97 -0.28
N ALA A 142 29.27 -29.13 0.35
CA ALA A 142 27.90 -29.51 0.65
C ALA A 142 27.10 -29.78 -0.64
N THR A 143 26.16 -30.72 -0.58
CA THR A 143 25.34 -31.09 -1.72
C THR A 143 23.86 -30.98 -1.39
N GLY A 144 23.04 -30.77 -2.43
CA GLY A 144 21.60 -30.69 -2.34
C GLY A 144 20.92 -31.14 -3.63
N ARG A 145 19.62 -30.95 -3.69
CA ARG A 145 18.82 -31.26 -4.88
C ARG A 145 17.78 -30.16 -5.11
N ILE A 146 17.56 -29.79 -6.36
CA ILE A 146 16.39 -29.04 -6.79
C ILE A 146 15.40 -30.03 -7.41
N PRO A 147 14.28 -30.37 -6.75
CA PRO A 147 13.22 -31.18 -7.34
C PRO A 147 12.64 -30.51 -8.58
N PHE A 148 12.18 -31.29 -9.56
CA PHE A 148 11.57 -30.71 -10.76
C PHE A 148 10.35 -29.83 -10.46
N SER A 149 9.57 -30.15 -9.43
CA SER A 149 8.47 -29.33 -8.95
C SER A 149 8.87 -27.88 -8.61
N GLU A 150 10.12 -27.69 -8.14
CA GLU A 150 10.66 -26.38 -7.75
C GLU A 150 11.26 -25.59 -8.92
N MET A 151 11.26 -26.15 -10.12
CA MET A 151 11.73 -25.51 -11.35
C MET A 151 10.77 -25.64 -12.53
N HIS A 152 9.62 -26.31 -12.38
CA HIS A 152 8.62 -26.49 -13.44
C HIS A 152 8.10 -25.16 -14.02
N TRP A 153 8.15 -24.08 -13.25
CA TRP A 153 7.79 -22.73 -13.70
C TRP A 153 8.74 -22.17 -14.76
N ALA A 154 9.98 -22.66 -14.83
CA ALA A 154 11.10 -22.08 -15.57
C ALA A 154 10.99 -22.28 -17.08
N ARG A 155 9.96 -21.69 -17.69
CA ARG A 155 9.76 -21.67 -19.14
C ARG A 155 10.88 -20.87 -19.79
N PRO A 156 11.47 -21.32 -20.91
CA PRO A 156 12.52 -20.58 -21.60
C PRO A 156 12.04 -19.17 -22.00
N TRP A 157 12.74 -18.15 -21.55
CA TRP A 157 12.54 -16.79 -22.04
C TRP A 157 13.10 -16.63 -23.45
N ARG A 158 12.42 -15.90 -24.32
CA ARG A 158 12.83 -15.65 -25.69
C ARG A 158 12.98 -14.14 -25.91
N ALA A 159 13.97 -13.75 -26.72
CA ALA A 159 14.31 -12.36 -27.00
C ALA A 159 13.15 -11.50 -27.60
N ASN A 160 12.08 -12.13 -28.08
CA ASN A 160 10.88 -11.45 -28.56
C ASN A 160 9.81 -11.23 -27.48
N GLY A 161 10.15 -11.46 -26.20
CA GLY A 161 9.22 -11.36 -25.08
C GLY A 161 8.26 -12.55 -24.90
N ASN A 162 8.29 -13.53 -25.79
CA ASN A 162 7.43 -14.70 -25.70
C ASN A 162 8.06 -15.79 -24.83
N LEU A 163 7.23 -16.47 -24.05
CA LEU A 163 7.66 -17.62 -23.26
C LEU A 163 7.65 -18.90 -24.12
N GLY A 164 8.67 -19.73 -23.93
CA GLY A 164 8.68 -21.09 -24.47
C GLY A 164 7.64 -22.00 -23.81
N PRO A 165 7.54 -23.27 -24.22
CA PRO A 165 6.68 -24.26 -23.57
C PRO A 165 7.14 -24.52 -22.13
N TYR A 166 6.25 -25.07 -21.30
CA TYR A 166 6.65 -25.57 -19.99
C TYR A 166 7.68 -26.67 -20.13
N PRO A 167 8.73 -26.70 -19.29
CA PRO A 167 9.70 -27.78 -19.28
C PRO A 167 9.01 -29.10 -18.89
N ARG A 168 9.53 -30.22 -19.41
CA ARG A 168 9.03 -31.56 -19.10
C ARG A 168 9.93 -32.28 -18.11
N THR A 169 11.19 -31.89 -18.04
CA THR A 169 12.23 -32.45 -17.19
C THR A 169 13.11 -31.35 -16.63
N ALA A 170 13.84 -31.63 -15.55
CA ALA A 170 14.82 -30.67 -15.03
C ALA A 170 15.96 -30.40 -16.04
N ALA A 171 16.29 -31.35 -16.89
CA ALA A 171 17.30 -31.20 -17.94
C ALA A 171 16.89 -30.21 -19.04
N ASP A 172 15.60 -29.88 -19.18
CA ASP A 172 15.13 -28.81 -20.07
C ASP A 172 15.43 -27.40 -19.49
N VAL A 173 15.63 -27.31 -18.18
CA VAL A 173 15.82 -26.03 -17.44
C VAL A 173 17.30 -25.78 -17.17
N VAL A 174 18.01 -26.73 -16.58
CA VAL A 174 19.40 -26.56 -16.14
C VAL A 174 20.25 -27.75 -16.59
N LYS A 175 21.54 -27.48 -16.85
CA LYS A 175 22.52 -28.47 -17.35
C LYS A 175 23.69 -28.61 -16.37
N PRO A 176 24.39 -29.74 -16.36
CA PRO A 176 25.63 -29.84 -15.58
C PRO A 176 26.61 -28.73 -15.93
N GLY A 177 27.16 -28.09 -14.90
CA GLY A 177 28.03 -26.90 -15.01
C GLY A 177 27.31 -25.55 -14.85
N ASP A 178 25.99 -25.51 -14.93
CA ASP A 178 25.25 -24.29 -14.67
C ASP A 178 25.37 -23.89 -13.21
N VAL A 179 25.67 -22.61 -12.96
CA VAL A 179 25.68 -22.01 -11.63
C VAL A 179 24.37 -21.24 -11.48
N VAL A 180 23.58 -21.63 -10.50
CA VAL A 180 22.24 -21.11 -10.28
C VAL A 180 22.08 -20.54 -8.87
N MET A 181 21.17 -19.60 -8.70
CA MET A 181 20.74 -19.13 -7.37
C MET A 181 19.66 -20.05 -6.82
N VAL A 182 19.77 -20.39 -5.54
CA VAL A 182 18.84 -21.29 -4.85
C VAL A 182 18.55 -20.80 -3.44
N GLU A 183 17.39 -21.19 -2.91
CA GLU A 183 17.02 -21.07 -1.50
C GLU A 183 16.54 -22.44 -0.98
N PRO A 184 16.61 -22.71 0.35
CA PRO A 184 16.03 -23.91 0.92
C PRO A 184 14.52 -24.02 0.60
N SER A 185 14.09 -25.20 0.10
CA SER A 185 12.67 -25.43 -0.18
C SER A 185 11.85 -25.47 1.11
N LYS A 186 10.71 -24.78 1.11
CA LYS A 186 9.78 -24.77 2.24
C LYS A 186 8.86 -26.00 2.29
N GLY A 187 8.85 -26.81 1.23
CA GLY A 187 7.90 -27.93 1.04
C GLY A 187 8.40 -29.30 1.47
N GLU A 188 9.70 -29.55 1.51
CA GLU A 188 10.27 -30.85 1.87
C GLU A 188 11.15 -30.72 3.13
N VAL A 189 10.73 -31.37 4.21
CA VAL A 189 11.56 -31.50 5.41
C VAL A 189 12.70 -32.45 5.07
N ALA A 190 13.95 -31.96 5.17
CA ALA A 190 15.13 -32.81 5.03
C ALA A 190 15.02 -34.02 5.96
N SER A 191 14.95 -35.20 5.40
CA SER A 191 15.02 -36.44 6.16
C SER A 191 16.49 -36.88 6.24
N ALA A 192 16.86 -37.59 7.30
CA ALA A 192 18.24 -38.09 7.47
C ALA A 192 18.74 -38.98 6.30
N LYS A 193 17.88 -39.31 5.35
CA LYS A 193 18.18 -40.19 4.19
C LYS A 193 18.04 -39.50 2.83
N ALA A 194 17.47 -38.26 2.75
CA ALA A 194 17.31 -37.56 1.48
C ALA A 194 18.18 -36.27 1.48
N PRO A 195 18.82 -35.90 0.35
CA PRO A 195 19.56 -34.66 0.24
C PRO A 195 18.64 -33.48 0.48
N ALA A 196 19.17 -32.38 1.05
CA ALA A 196 18.43 -31.16 1.29
C ALA A 196 17.82 -30.64 -0.01
N ALA A 197 16.53 -30.30 0.03
CA ALA A 197 15.78 -29.78 -1.10
C ALA A 197 15.91 -28.26 -1.20
N TYR A 198 16.07 -27.78 -2.42
CA TYR A 198 16.21 -26.35 -2.75
C TYR A 198 15.23 -25.95 -3.86
N THR A 199 14.93 -24.67 -3.90
CA THR A 199 14.10 -24.04 -4.94
C THR A 199 14.99 -23.24 -5.87
N LEU A 200 14.76 -23.33 -7.19
CA LEU A 200 15.43 -22.50 -8.19
C LEU A 200 14.95 -21.05 -8.07
N CYS A 201 15.90 -20.10 -7.98
CA CYS A 201 15.64 -18.68 -7.81
C CYS A 201 16.07 -17.85 -9.02
N GLN A 202 15.33 -16.81 -9.30
CA GLN A 202 15.62 -15.79 -10.30
C GLN A 202 15.17 -14.42 -9.78
N VAL A 203 15.95 -13.38 -10.05
CA VAL A 203 15.59 -12.00 -9.73
C VAL A 203 14.39 -11.57 -10.57
N PRO A 204 13.28 -11.10 -9.97
CA PRO A 204 12.14 -10.61 -10.73
C PRO A 204 12.48 -9.37 -11.55
N GLU A 205 11.90 -9.24 -12.74
CA GLU A 205 11.91 -7.99 -13.52
C GLU A 205 10.81 -7.03 -13.06
N ILE A 206 9.69 -7.60 -12.62
CA ILE A 206 8.63 -6.80 -12.01
C ILE A 206 9.08 -6.21 -10.68
N SER A 207 8.58 -5.03 -10.37
CA SER A 207 8.86 -4.37 -9.10
C SER A 207 7.57 -3.95 -8.39
N GLY A 208 7.71 -3.32 -7.23
CA GLY A 208 6.56 -2.87 -6.44
C GLY A 208 6.99 -2.14 -5.19
N ALA A 209 6.01 -1.78 -4.39
CA ALA A 209 6.23 -1.16 -3.09
C ALA A 209 5.15 -1.58 -2.09
N ILE A 210 5.52 -1.57 -0.82
CA ILE A 210 4.58 -1.63 0.30
C ILE A 210 4.89 -0.52 1.29
N VAL A 211 3.85 0.19 1.71
CA VAL A 211 3.90 1.20 2.78
C VAL A 211 3.00 0.75 3.90
N VAL A 212 3.49 0.79 5.12
CA VAL A 212 2.74 0.44 6.33
C VAL A 212 2.69 1.64 7.26
N MET A 213 1.49 1.98 7.77
CA MET A 213 1.29 3.20 8.54
C MET A 213 0.31 2.99 9.69
N ASP A 214 0.53 3.74 10.78
CA ASP A 214 -0.47 3.94 11.83
C ASP A 214 -1.48 5.01 11.36
N PRO A 215 -2.76 4.67 11.17
CA PRO A 215 -3.76 5.60 10.65
C PRO A 215 -4.09 6.73 11.61
N HIS A 216 -3.77 6.61 12.90
CA HIS A 216 -4.09 7.62 13.90
C HIS A 216 -3.02 8.69 14.02
N SER A 217 -1.75 8.34 13.89
CA SER A 217 -0.63 9.27 14.06
C SER A 217 0.04 9.68 12.75
N GLY A 218 -0.12 8.92 11.68
CA GLY A 218 0.61 9.10 10.43
C GLY A 218 2.04 8.54 10.47
N ARG A 219 2.43 7.85 11.56
CA ARG A 219 3.74 7.20 11.64
C ARG A 219 3.85 6.13 10.57
N VAL A 220 4.87 6.23 9.74
CA VAL A 220 5.22 5.20 8.75
C VAL A 220 6.02 4.14 9.49
N LEU A 221 5.49 2.93 9.56
CA LEU A 221 6.03 1.83 10.37
C LEU A 221 6.93 0.89 9.58
N ALA A 222 6.73 0.82 8.26
CA ALA A 222 7.59 0.08 7.34
C ALA A 222 7.48 0.63 5.93
N ILE A 223 8.57 0.56 5.18
CA ILE A 223 8.63 0.84 3.73
C ILE A 223 9.51 -0.20 3.06
N SER A 224 9.01 -0.78 1.97
CA SER A 224 9.81 -1.52 1.02
C SER A 224 9.52 -0.98 -0.38
N GLY A 225 10.53 -0.44 -1.06
CA GLY A 225 10.37 0.25 -2.35
C GLY A 225 10.78 -0.58 -3.56
N GLY A 226 11.03 -1.88 -3.37
CA GLY A 226 11.42 -2.79 -4.44
C GLY A 226 11.82 -4.17 -3.94
N PHE A 227 12.28 -5.02 -4.85
CA PHE A 227 12.73 -6.36 -4.51
C PHE A 227 14.00 -6.36 -3.63
N SER A 228 14.96 -5.50 -3.98
CA SER A 228 16.22 -5.31 -3.25
C SER A 228 16.79 -3.92 -3.51
N PHE A 229 17.27 -3.27 -2.46
CA PHE A 229 17.95 -1.97 -2.54
C PHE A 229 19.27 -2.05 -3.31
N GLU A 230 19.93 -3.21 -3.29
CA GLU A 230 21.15 -3.49 -4.04
C GLU A 230 20.95 -3.48 -5.56
N ILE A 231 19.74 -3.81 -6.03
CA ILE A 231 19.38 -3.75 -7.45
C ILE A 231 18.98 -2.34 -7.85
N SER A 232 18.17 -1.69 -7.02
CA SER A 232 17.62 -0.37 -7.31
C SER A 232 17.38 0.40 -6.01
N GLN A 233 18.06 1.54 -5.88
CA GLN A 233 17.88 2.48 -4.78
C GLN A 233 16.67 3.39 -4.98
N PHE A 234 15.99 3.28 -6.12
CA PHE A 234 14.76 4.02 -6.40
C PHE A 234 13.63 3.49 -5.54
N ASP A 235 13.21 4.28 -4.54
CA ASP A 235 12.10 3.91 -3.66
C ASP A 235 10.76 4.15 -4.34
N ARG A 236 10.11 3.07 -4.78
CA ARG A 236 8.81 3.16 -5.44
C ARG A 236 7.68 3.55 -4.49
N ALA A 237 7.88 3.42 -3.19
CA ALA A 237 6.89 3.84 -2.19
C ALA A 237 6.73 5.36 -2.13
N THR A 238 7.83 6.11 -2.31
CA THR A 238 7.87 7.57 -2.12
C THR A 238 8.17 8.35 -3.40
N GLN A 239 8.86 7.74 -4.38
CA GLN A 239 9.34 8.40 -5.58
C GLN A 239 8.56 8.05 -6.85
N ALA A 240 8.02 6.82 -6.97
CA ALA A 240 7.27 6.42 -8.15
C ALA A 240 5.90 7.10 -8.19
N LYS A 241 5.69 7.95 -9.19
CA LYS A 241 4.39 8.51 -9.52
C LYS A 241 3.70 7.57 -10.49
N ARG A 242 2.62 6.94 -10.04
CA ARG A 242 1.88 5.94 -10.81
C ARG A 242 0.38 6.21 -10.73
N GLN A 243 -0.35 5.76 -11.73
CA GLN A 243 -1.80 5.88 -11.77
C GLN A 243 -2.43 4.94 -10.73
N PRO A 244 -3.24 5.45 -9.79
CA PRO A 244 -3.90 4.61 -8.78
C PRO A 244 -5.05 3.78 -9.38
N GLY A 245 -5.52 4.11 -10.57
CA GLY A 245 -6.66 3.45 -11.17
C GLY A 245 -7.87 3.44 -10.22
N SER A 246 -8.58 2.33 -10.18
CA SER A 246 -9.79 2.20 -9.35
C SER A 246 -9.60 2.40 -7.85
N SER A 247 -8.37 2.48 -7.33
CA SER A 247 -8.16 2.79 -5.91
C SER A 247 -8.43 4.27 -5.57
N ILE A 248 -8.65 5.15 -6.56
CA ILE A 248 -9.15 6.52 -6.36
C ILE A 248 -10.64 6.58 -6.02
N LYS A 249 -11.44 5.57 -6.41
CA LYS A 249 -12.89 5.59 -6.33
C LYS A 249 -13.47 5.90 -4.93
N PRO A 250 -12.90 5.42 -3.82
CA PRO A 250 -13.41 5.79 -2.49
C PRO A 250 -13.55 7.30 -2.28
N PHE A 251 -12.69 8.11 -2.88
CA PHE A 251 -12.70 9.57 -2.75
C PHE A 251 -13.77 10.22 -3.64
N VAL A 252 -14.05 9.65 -4.79
CA VAL A 252 -15.18 10.04 -5.65
C VAL A 252 -16.51 9.77 -4.92
N TYR A 253 -16.62 8.56 -4.33
CA TYR A 253 -17.79 8.14 -3.56
C TYR A 253 -17.95 8.93 -2.25
N LEU A 254 -16.85 9.26 -1.57
CA LEU A 254 -16.87 10.15 -0.40
C LEU A 254 -17.49 11.51 -0.77
N THR A 255 -17.05 12.10 -1.88
CA THR A 255 -17.59 13.37 -2.36
C THR A 255 -19.07 13.25 -2.67
N ALA A 256 -19.52 12.15 -3.26
CA ALA A 256 -20.94 11.92 -3.51
C ALA A 256 -21.75 11.82 -2.20
N LEU A 257 -21.26 11.11 -1.19
CA LEU A 257 -21.90 11.03 0.13
C LEU A 257 -21.99 12.38 0.84
N ASP A 258 -21.00 13.26 0.64
CA ASP A 258 -21.02 14.64 1.14
C ASP A 258 -22.03 15.53 0.38
N HIS A 259 -22.38 15.14 -0.85
CA HIS A 259 -23.38 15.81 -1.68
C HIS A 259 -24.79 15.18 -1.61
N GLY A 260 -25.08 14.39 -0.55
CA GLY A 260 -26.42 13.90 -0.26
C GLY A 260 -26.74 12.52 -0.83
N PHE A 261 -25.84 11.87 -1.53
CA PHE A 261 -25.97 10.46 -1.89
C PHE A 261 -25.88 9.58 -0.64
N THR A 262 -26.42 8.37 -0.73
CA THR A 262 -26.36 7.36 0.32
C THR A 262 -25.77 6.06 -0.23
N PRO A 263 -25.29 5.15 0.61
CA PRO A 263 -24.84 3.83 0.13
C PRO A 263 -25.89 3.05 -0.67
N SER A 264 -27.18 3.33 -0.44
CA SER A 264 -28.30 2.70 -1.14
C SER A 264 -28.83 3.50 -2.34
N THR A 265 -28.29 4.70 -2.61
CA THR A 265 -28.70 5.49 -3.79
C THR A 265 -28.46 4.70 -5.06
N LEU A 266 -29.49 4.59 -5.91
CA LEU A 266 -29.38 3.91 -7.19
C LEU A 266 -28.78 4.84 -8.24
N VAL A 267 -27.68 4.40 -8.85
CA VAL A 267 -27.05 5.04 -10.00
C VAL A 267 -27.02 4.04 -11.15
N LEU A 268 -27.28 4.51 -12.37
CA LEU A 268 -27.30 3.64 -13.54
C LEU A 268 -25.90 3.14 -13.88
N ASP A 269 -25.67 1.85 -13.78
CA ASP A 269 -24.55 1.16 -14.40
C ASP A 269 -24.93 0.77 -15.82
N GLY A 270 -24.56 1.58 -16.77
CA GLY A 270 -24.90 1.45 -18.19
C GLY A 270 -23.96 2.28 -19.06
N PRO A 271 -23.99 2.09 -20.37
CA PRO A 271 -23.16 2.86 -21.30
C PRO A 271 -23.25 4.36 -21.03
N ILE A 272 -22.11 5.04 -21.12
CA ILE A 272 -21.99 6.49 -20.93
C ILE A 272 -20.90 7.02 -21.86
N SER A 273 -21.14 8.20 -22.42
CA SER A 273 -20.15 8.96 -23.19
C SER A 273 -20.09 10.38 -22.67
N LEU A 274 -18.93 10.83 -22.29
CA LEU A 274 -18.69 12.12 -21.66
C LEU A 274 -17.72 12.96 -22.50
N PRO A 275 -17.92 14.30 -22.58
CA PRO A 275 -17.03 15.18 -23.33
C PRO A 275 -15.67 15.29 -22.62
N GLN A 276 -14.58 15.27 -23.40
CA GLN A 276 -13.22 15.46 -22.89
C GLN A 276 -12.66 16.87 -23.12
N GLY A 277 -13.40 17.70 -23.83
CA GLY A 277 -13.03 19.06 -24.18
C GLY A 277 -13.18 19.34 -25.69
N PRO A 278 -13.02 20.59 -26.11
CA PRO A 278 -13.19 20.98 -27.51
C PRO A 278 -12.22 20.21 -28.43
N GLY A 279 -12.77 19.59 -29.48
CA GLY A 279 -11.97 18.85 -30.48
C GLY A 279 -11.49 17.46 -30.08
N LEU A 280 -11.74 17.01 -28.84
CA LEU A 280 -11.43 15.66 -28.40
C LEU A 280 -12.62 14.71 -28.60
N PRO A 281 -12.38 13.41 -28.85
CA PRO A 281 -13.45 12.43 -28.96
C PRO A 281 -14.17 12.25 -27.60
N MET A 282 -15.41 11.80 -27.64
CA MET A 282 -16.14 11.46 -26.42
C MET A 282 -15.44 10.31 -25.67
N TRP A 283 -15.35 10.43 -24.36
CA TRP A 283 -14.82 9.38 -23.51
C TRP A 283 -15.92 8.43 -23.06
N SER A 284 -15.75 7.15 -23.37
CA SER A 284 -16.74 6.11 -23.13
C SER A 284 -16.14 4.97 -22.31
N PRO A 285 -16.05 5.13 -20.97
CA PRO A 285 -15.48 4.09 -20.13
C PRO A 285 -16.41 2.86 -20.06
N THR A 286 -15.80 1.68 -20.05
CA THR A 286 -16.49 0.40 -19.93
C THR A 286 -16.11 -0.29 -18.61
N ASN A 287 -17.00 -1.17 -18.13
CA ASN A 287 -16.68 -2.05 -17.03
C ASN A 287 -15.65 -3.11 -17.47
N TYR A 288 -14.81 -3.58 -16.53
CA TYR A 288 -13.99 -4.75 -16.80
C TYR A 288 -14.89 -5.96 -17.00
N THR A 289 -14.66 -6.69 -18.09
CA THR A 289 -15.38 -7.91 -18.40
C THR A 289 -14.41 -8.95 -18.92
N ASN A 290 -14.76 -10.22 -18.72
CA ASN A 290 -14.12 -11.31 -19.44
C ASN A 290 -14.21 -11.03 -20.95
N ARG A 291 -13.09 -11.00 -21.66
CA ARG A 291 -12.99 -10.66 -23.09
C ARG A 291 -13.96 -11.41 -23.99
N SER A 292 -14.53 -12.53 -23.51
CA SER A 292 -15.42 -13.41 -24.27
C SER A 292 -16.87 -12.92 -24.38
N HIS A 293 -17.35 -11.97 -23.54
CA HIS A 293 -18.78 -11.64 -23.44
C HIS A 293 -19.11 -10.15 -23.63
N GLY A 294 -18.12 -9.27 -23.87
CA GLY A 294 -18.35 -7.82 -23.96
C GLY A 294 -18.65 -7.17 -22.59
N PRO A 295 -18.84 -5.83 -22.53
CA PRO A 295 -19.07 -5.12 -21.27
C PRO A 295 -20.42 -5.50 -20.67
N GLU A 296 -20.40 -6.00 -19.44
CA GLU A 296 -21.59 -6.28 -18.66
C GLU A 296 -22.00 -5.03 -17.85
N TYR A 297 -23.27 -4.64 -17.98
CA TYR A 297 -23.87 -3.58 -17.21
C TYR A 297 -25.01 -4.12 -16.36
N ARG A 298 -25.14 -3.58 -15.15
CA ARG A 298 -26.11 -4.06 -14.14
C ARG A 298 -27.41 -3.27 -14.11
N GLY A 299 -27.48 -2.17 -14.86
CA GLY A 299 -28.62 -1.26 -14.77
C GLY A 299 -28.60 -0.43 -13.47
N PRO A 300 -29.77 -0.06 -12.93
CA PRO A 300 -29.85 0.67 -11.66
C PRO A 300 -29.22 -0.11 -10.51
N THR A 301 -28.15 0.44 -9.94
CA THR A 301 -27.27 -0.26 -8.99
C THR A 301 -27.04 0.61 -7.75
N PRO A 302 -27.13 0.06 -6.52
CA PRO A 302 -26.78 0.80 -5.31
C PRO A 302 -25.34 1.29 -5.32
N LEU A 303 -25.12 2.47 -4.76
CA LEU A 303 -23.78 3.09 -4.67
C LEU A 303 -22.75 2.13 -4.05
N ARG A 304 -23.15 1.42 -2.99
CA ARG A 304 -22.34 0.39 -2.33
C ARG A 304 -21.82 -0.65 -3.32
N VAL A 305 -22.68 -1.23 -4.14
CA VAL A 305 -22.31 -2.26 -5.12
C VAL A 305 -21.36 -1.70 -6.17
N GLY A 306 -21.56 -0.45 -6.58
CA GLY A 306 -20.67 0.23 -7.51
C GLY A 306 -19.23 0.31 -7.01
N LEU A 307 -19.03 0.58 -5.71
CA LEU A 307 -17.69 0.58 -5.09
C LEU A 307 -17.17 -0.84 -4.85
N GLU A 308 -18.01 -1.75 -4.34
CA GLU A 308 -17.63 -3.14 -4.04
C GLU A 308 -17.16 -3.89 -5.29
N GLN A 309 -17.87 -3.72 -6.40
CA GLN A 309 -17.58 -4.35 -7.68
C GLN A 309 -16.70 -3.48 -8.60
N SER A 310 -16.34 -2.29 -8.12
CA SER A 310 -15.47 -1.36 -8.86
C SER A 310 -15.99 -0.98 -10.26
N LEU A 311 -17.29 -0.73 -10.41
CA LEU A 311 -17.95 -0.45 -11.69
C LEU A 311 -17.47 0.89 -12.28
N ASN A 312 -16.91 0.86 -13.50
CA ASN A 312 -16.32 2.04 -14.15
C ASN A 312 -17.39 2.98 -14.71
N ALA A 313 -18.35 2.44 -15.49
CA ALA A 313 -19.40 3.23 -16.11
C ALA A 313 -20.26 3.97 -15.07
N MET A 314 -20.63 3.27 -13.98
CA MET A 314 -21.32 3.87 -12.86
C MET A 314 -20.51 4.95 -12.17
N THR A 315 -19.20 4.75 -11.95
CA THR A 315 -18.32 5.74 -11.31
C THR A 315 -18.13 6.98 -12.17
N ALA A 316 -17.95 6.82 -13.48
CA ALA A 316 -17.89 7.94 -14.42
C ALA A 316 -19.18 8.76 -14.42
N ARG A 317 -20.33 8.09 -14.40
CA ARG A 317 -21.65 8.73 -14.26
C ARG A 317 -21.77 9.48 -12.94
N LEU A 318 -21.32 8.87 -11.84
CA LEU A 318 -21.28 9.52 -10.53
C LEU A 318 -20.41 10.78 -10.55
N GLY A 319 -19.24 10.72 -11.20
CA GLY A 319 -18.38 11.88 -11.42
C GLY A 319 -19.07 13.00 -12.22
N SER A 320 -19.89 12.65 -13.22
CA SER A 320 -20.69 13.62 -13.98
C SER A 320 -21.82 14.24 -13.14
N LEU A 321 -22.45 13.44 -12.29
CA LEU A 321 -23.55 13.90 -11.44
C LEU A 321 -23.09 14.82 -10.31
N VAL A 322 -21.97 14.49 -9.67
CA VAL A 322 -21.36 15.27 -8.57
C VAL A 322 -20.60 16.49 -9.10
N GLY A 323 -20.02 16.37 -10.29
CA GLY A 323 -19.11 17.33 -10.88
C GLY A 323 -17.64 17.06 -10.49
N MET A 324 -16.74 17.33 -11.42
CA MET A 324 -15.30 17.04 -11.20
C MET A 324 -14.61 18.05 -10.29
N GLU A 325 -15.11 19.28 -10.16
CA GLU A 325 -14.52 20.29 -9.26
C GLU A 325 -14.52 19.85 -7.78
N PRO A 326 -15.66 19.46 -7.15
CA PRO A 326 -15.66 19.01 -5.76
C PRO A 326 -14.88 17.70 -5.56
N ILE A 327 -14.84 16.82 -6.57
CA ILE A 327 -14.05 15.58 -6.53
C ILE A 327 -12.55 15.93 -6.52
N ALA A 328 -12.11 16.82 -7.40
CA ALA A 328 -10.72 17.24 -7.46
C ALA A 328 -10.29 17.94 -6.16
N GLN A 329 -11.12 18.82 -5.60
CA GLN A 329 -10.87 19.42 -4.30
C GLN A 329 -10.76 18.39 -3.16
N THR A 330 -11.53 17.31 -3.21
CA THR A 330 -11.42 16.22 -2.23
C THR A 330 -10.09 15.47 -2.36
N ILE A 331 -9.65 15.16 -3.58
CA ILE A 331 -8.37 14.51 -3.88
C ILE A 331 -7.19 15.38 -3.40
N GLU A 332 -7.24 16.69 -3.68
CA GLU A 332 -6.22 17.66 -3.27
C GLU A 332 -6.22 17.85 -1.73
N ARG A 333 -7.40 18.03 -1.13
CA ARG A 333 -7.55 18.20 0.33
C ARG A 333 -7.02 17.00 1.11
N LEU A 334 -7.16 15.78 0.59
CA LEU A 334 -6.63 14.58 1.22
C LEU A 334 -5.16 14.28 0.82
N GLY A 335 -4.52 15.18 0.07
CA GLY A 335 -3.09 15.11 -0.23
C GLY A 335 -2.71 14.01 -1.23
N ILE A 336 -3.65 13.44 -1.96
CA ILE A 336 -3.38 12.40 -2.96
C ILE A 336 -2.57 12.98 -4.12
N MET A 337 -2.99 14.16 -4.60
CA MET A 337 -2.32 14.94 -5.63
C MET A 337 -2.25 16.40 -5.18
N ASP A 338 -1.25 17.15 -5.64
CA ASP A 338 -1.14 18.59 -5.34
C ASP A 338 -2.08 19.41 -6.22
N HIS A 339 -2.28 18.96 -7.45
CA HIS A 339 -3.22 19.50 -8.42
C HIS A 339 -3.89 18.36 -9.17
N THR A 340 -5.21 18.40 -9.27
CA THR A 340 -6.03 17.38 -9.92
C THR A 340 -6.72 17.99 -11.14
N PRO A 341 -6.45 17.51 -12.35
CA PRO A 341 -7.22 17.89 -13.54
C PRO A 341 -8.73 17.67 -13.34
N ARG A 342 -9.57 18.50 -13.99
CA ARG A 342 -11.04 18.42 -13.86
C ARG A 342 -11.69 17.55 -14.93
N GLU A 343 -10.92 16.68 -15.52
CA GLU A 343 -11.36 15.72 -16.55
C GLU A 343 -12.11 14.54 -15.90
N TYR A 344 -13.12 14.02 -16.58
CA TYR A 344 -13.91 12.90 -16.06
C TYR A 344 -13.10 11.62 -15.85
N SER A 345 -12.06 11.41 -16.62
CA SER A 345 -11.15 10.26 -16.48
C SER A 345 -10.48 10.21 -15.10
N MET A 346 -10.30 11.36 -14.43
CA MET A 346 -9.76 11.43 -13.08
C MET A 346 -10.62 10.69 -12.04
N ALA A 347 -11.92 10.54 -12.28
CA ALA A 347 -12.77 9.72 -11.43
C ALA A 347 -12.41 8.21 -11.45
N LEU A 348 -11.68 7.78 -12.48
CA LEU A 348 -11.16 6.41 -12.61
C LEU A 348 -9.66 6.29 -12.30
N GLY A 349 -9.01 7.39 -11.88
CA GLY A 349 -7.63 7.38 -11.39
C GLY A 349 -6.57 7.44 -12.48
N THR A 350 -6.78 8.26 -13.53
CA THR A 350 -5.79 8.51 -14.57
C THR A 350 -4.67 9.47 -14.16
N GLY A 351 -4.85 10.23 -13.06
CA GLY A 351 -3.79 11.05 -12.50
C GLY A 351 -2.80 10.22 -11.68
N GLU A 352 -1.63 10.77 -11.43
CA GLU A 352 -0.53 10.06 -10.78
C GLU A 352 -0.37 10.44 -9.31
N THR A 353 -0.03 9.46 -8.48
CA THR A 353 0.30 9.62 -7.07
C THR A 353 1.36 8.61 -6.63
N THR A 354 1.87 8.75 -5.40
CA THR A 354 2.78 7.76 -4.83
C THR A 354 2.04 6.80 -3.88
N PRO A 355 2.55 5.58 -3.67
CA PRO A 355 2.01 4.65 -2.68
C PRO A 355 1.88 5.26 -1.27
N LEU A 356 2.85 6.05 -0.83
CA LEU A 356 2.81 6.72 0.45
C LEU A 356 1.62 7.71 0.54
N ARG A 357 1.43 8.57 -0.46
CA ARG A 357 0.35 9.57 -0.47
C ARG A 357 -1.03 8.91 -0.48
N LEU A 358 -1.19 7.90 -1.31
CA LEU A 358 -2.46 7.17 -1.40
C LEU A 358 -2.77 6.43 -0.09
N THR A 359 -1.78 5.77 0.52
CA THR A 359 -1.95 5.08 1.81
C THR A 359 -2.33 6.06 2.91
N ALA A 360 -1.72 7.24 2.96
CA ALA A 360 -2.07 8.30 3.91
C ALA A 360 -3.51 8.80 3.73
N ALA A 361 -3.98 8.95 2.49
CA ALA A 361 -5.36 9.35 2.23
C ALA A 361 -6.38 8.29 2.71
N TYR A 362 -6.09 7.00 2.51
CA TYR A 362 -6.92 5.92 3.07
C TYR A 362 -6.87 5.88 4.60
N ALA A 363 -5.72 6.18 5.20
CA ALA A 363 -5.60 6.29 6.65
C ALA A 363 -6.52 7.40 7.20
N MET A 364 -6.65 8.52 6.47
CA MET A 364 -7.59 9.58 6.84
C MET A 364 -9.07 9.15 6.74
N LEU A 365 -9.42 8.23 5.84
CA LEU A 365 -10.77 7.63 5.84
C LEU A 365 -10.98 6.73 7.07
N ILE A 366 -10.02 5.86 7.36
CA ILE A 366 -10.07 4.88 8.46
C ILE A 366 -10.11 5.56 9.83
N ASN A 367 -9.40 6.67 10.01
CA ASN A 367 -9.36 7.40 11.28
C ASN A 367 -10.55 8.36 11.50
N GLY A 368 -11.57 8.30 10.67
CA GLY A 368 -12.77 9.13 10.76
C GLY A 368 -12.62 10.51 10.13
N GLY A 369 -11.78 10.67 9.14
CA GLY A 369 -11.61 11.91 8.38
C GLY A 369 -10.70 12.94 9.02
N LYS A 370 -9.81 12.55 9.92
CA LYS A 370 -8.82 13.42 10.55
C LYS A 370 -7.55 13.50 9.72
N ARG A 371 -7.04 14.73 9.51
CA ARG A 371 -5.77 14.94 8.81
C ARG A 371 -4.62 14.28 9.53
N ILE A 372 -3.79 13.57 8.76
CA ILE A 372 -2.48 13.10 9.18
C ILE A 372 -1.44 13.51 8.15
N SER A 373 -0.20 13.61 8.59
CA SER A 373 0.96 13.77 7.73
C SER A 373 1.88 12.57 7.93
N PRO A 374 2.22 11.84 6.87
CA PRO A 374 3.19 10.76 6.99
C PRO A 374 4.47 11.25 7.66
N THR A 375 4.97 10.51 8.64
CA THR A 375 6.24 10.82 9.29
C THR A 375 7.10 9.58 9.44
N LEU A 376 8.38 9.71 9.10
CA LEU A 376 9.41 8.69 9.24
C LEU A 376 10.24 8.90 10.51
N ILE A 377 10.16 10.09 11.09
CA ILE A 377 11.00 10.52 12.21
C ILE A 377 10.12 10.90 13.39
N ASP A 378 10.25 10.20 14.51
CA ASP A 378 9.56 10.52 15.76
C ASP A 378 10.23 11.69 16.50
N ARG A 379 11.58 11.69 16.56
CA ARG A 379 12.35 12.67 17.34
C ARG A 379 13.76 12.80 16.82
N ILE A 380 14.29 14.02 16.88
CA ILE A 380 15.72 14.31 16.64
C ILE A 380 16.26 15.03 17.86
N GLN A 381 17.44 14.61 18.30
CA GLN A 381 18.22 15.25 19.36
C GLN A 381 19.60 15.64 18.81
N ASP A 382 20.13 16.74 19.32
CA ASP A 382 21.51 17.11 19.07
C ASP A 382 22.49 16.24 19.90
N ARG A 383 23.78 16.51 19.77
CA ARG A 383 24.82 15.76 20.49
C ARG A 383 24.80 15.99 22.01
N GLU A 384 24.22 17.10 22.48
CA GLU A 384 24.02 17.42 23.87
C GLU A 384 22.76 16.75 24.46
N GLY A 385 21.96 16.06 23.61
CA GLY A 385 20.73 15.38 23.98
C GLY A 385 19.50 16.28 24.02
N ALA A 386 19.62 17.55 23.62
CA ALA A 386 18.46 18.44 23.51
C ALA A 386 17.58 18.05 22.33
N THR A 387 16.27 18.02 22.53
CA THR A 387 15.33 17.67 21.46
C THR A 387 15.11 18.87 20.55
N ILE A 388 15.58 18.77 19.30
CA ILE A 388 15.45 19.81 18.26
C ILE A 388 14.25 19.57 17.33
N PHE A 389 13.71 18.35 17.27
CA PHE A 389 12.51 18.02 16.52
C PHE A 389 11.71 16.92 17.22
N ARG A 390 10.38 17.03 17.17
CA ARG A 390 9.43 16.00 17.60
C ARG A 390 8.22 16.03 16.67
N ALA A 391 7.85 14.87 16.13
CA ALA A 391 6.69 14.72 15.25
C ALA A 391 5.36 14.95 16.00
N ASP A 392 5.21 14.37 17.18
CA ASP A 392 4.04 14.59 18.04
C ASP A 392 4.16 15.91 18.80
N GLN A 393 3.46 16.93 18.30
CA GLN A 393 3.45 18.29 18.86
C GLN A 393 2.24 18.53 19.80
N ARG A 394 1.44 17.51 20.12
CA ARG A 394 0.29 17.68 21.02
C ARG A 394 0.75 18.17 22.38
N SER A 395 0.02 19.16 22.93
CA SER A 395 0.29 19.67 24.28
C SER A 395 0.11 18.56 25.31
N ARG A 396 1.16 18.33 26.09
CA ARG A 396 1.18 17.35 27.19
C ARG A 396 1.03 18.03 28.56
N SER A 397 0.67 19.33 28.58
CA SER A 397 0.54 20.11 29.83
C SER A 397 -0.39 19.44 30.84
N VAL A 398 -1.43 18.74 30.37
CA VAL A 398 -2.36 17.97 31.21
C VAL A 398 -1.78 16.68 31.78
N CYS A 399 -0.61 16.24 31.28
CA CYS A 399 0.04 15.00 31.68
C CYS A 399 1.39 15.23 32.40
N THR A 400 1.89 16.47 32.45
CA THR A 400 3.16 16.79 33.10
C THR A 400 2.97 17.01 34.61
N ASN A 401 3.75 16.30 35.42
CA ASN A 401 3.78 16.42 36.88
C ASN A 401 2.48 15.99 37.59
N VAL A 402 1.67 15.13 36.97
CA VAL A 402 0.47 14.57 37.61
C VAL A 402 0.89 13.34 38.40
N VAL A 403 0.78 13.40 39.73
CA VAL A 403 0.91 12.22 40.57
C VAL A 403 -0.33 11.34 40.34
N TRP A 404 -0.11 10.04 40.12
CA TRP A 404 -1.21 9.09 39.94
C TRP A 404 -1.89 8.78 41.29
N GLU A 405 -3.13 9.21 41.43
CA GLU A 405 -3.97 8.99 42.63
C GLU A 405 -5.27 8.23 42.28
N HIS A 406 -5.21 7.29 41.35
CA HIS A 406 -6.36 6.53 40.81
C HIS A 406 -7.41 7.39 40.06
N GLN A 407 -7.08 8.62 39.67
CA GLN A 407 -7.93 9.48 38.85
C GLN A 407 -8.08 8.93 37.43
N GLN A 408 -9.07 9.44 36.70
CA GLN A 408 -9.25 9.10 35.29
C GLN A 408 -8.03 9.54 34.47
N LEU A 409 -7.70 8.75 33.44
CA LEU A 409 -6.64 9.09 32.51
C LEU A 409 -6.91 10.47 31.87
N PRO A 410 -5.88 11.34 31.76
CA PRO A 410 -6.05 12.63 31.14
C PRO A 410 -6.43 12.49 29.68
N VAL A 411 -7.43 13.24 29.25
CA VAL A 411 -7.84 13.31 27.85
C VAL A 411 -6.95 14.31 27.12
N ILE A 412 -6.16 13.83 26.18
CA ILE A 412 -5.39 14.71 25.28
C ILE A 412 -6.32 15.17 24.16
N PRO A 413 -6.58 16.46 24.01
CA PRO A 413 -7.44 16.96 22.95
C PRO A 413 -6.90 16.59 21.56
N ASP A 414 -7.77 16.08 20.70
CA ASP A 414 -7.46 15.87 19.29
C ASP A 414 -7.67 17.16 18.50
N THR A 415 -6.58 17.87 18.23
CA THR A 415 -6.57 19.16 17.51
C THR A 415 -6.39 19.02 16.01
N ARG A 416 -6.37 17.79 15.48
CA ARG A 416 -6.21 17.55 14.03
C ARG A 416 -7.41 18.12 13.27
N GLU A 417 -7.11 18.66 12.10
CA GLU A 417 -8.13 19.18 11.17
C GLU A 417 -9.07 18.05 10.71
N GLN A 418 -10.37 18.31 10.67
CA GLN A 418 -11.37 17.42 10.08
C GLN A 418 -11.41 17.67 8.58
N VAL A 419 -10.85 16.77 7.77
CA VAL A 419 -10.75 16.87 6.31
C VAL A 419 -11.85 16.14 5.55
N ALA A 420 -12.61 15.29 6.23
CA ALA A 420 -13.81 14.66 5.70
C ALA A 420 -14.85 14.52 6.82
N ASP A 421 -16.16 14.56 6.49
CA ASP A 421 -17.22 14.27 7.46
C ASP A 421 -17.01 12.85 8.04
N PRO A 422 -16.89 12.69 9.37
CA PRO A 422 -16.64 11.37 9.97
C PRO A 422 -17.74 10.36 9.64
N ARG A 423 -18.96 10.80 9.40
CA ARG A 423 -20.09 9.94 9.02
C ARG A 423 -19.91 9.43 7.59
N SER A 424 -19.52 10.29 6.64
CA SER A 424 -19.20 9.89 5.26
C SER A 424 -17.96 8.99 5.21
N ALA A 425 -16.94 9.31 5.99
CA ALA A 425 -15.73 8.48 6.11
C ALA A 425 -16.09 7.06 6.59
N PHE A 426 -16.93 6.93 7.62
CA PHE A 426 -17.40 5.63 8.09
C PHE A 426 -18.24 4.89 7.04
N GLN A 427 -19.13 5.59 6.30
CA GLN A 427 -19.91 4.98 5.21
C GLN A 427 -18.96 4.41 4.14
N ILE A 428 -17.91 5.15 3.76
CA ILE A 428 -16.89 4.66 2.82
C ILE A 428 -16.14 3.45 3.39
N VAL A 429 -15.72 3.49 4.65
CA VAL A 429 -15.05 2.36 5.32
C VAL A 429 -15.95 1.12 5.30
N SER A 430 -17.25 1.27 5.64
CA SER A 430 -18.22 0.18 5.57
C SER A 430 -18.38 -0.39 4.15
N MET A 431 -18.41 0.47 3.11
CA MET A 431 -18.45 0.03 1.72
C MET A 431 -17.13 -0.68 1.32
N MET A 432 -15.98 -0.20 1.80
CA MET A 432 -14.68 -0.84 1.57
C MET A 432 -14.53 -2.19 2.30
N GLN A 433 -15.20 -2.40 3.44
CA GLN A 433 -15.33 -3.74 4.03
C GLN A 433 -16.07 -4.67 3.06
N GLY A 434 -17.11 -4.19 2.40
CA GLY A 434 -17.82 -4.93 1.36
C GLY A 434 -16.95 -5.31 0.16
N VAL A 435 -15.96 -4.48 -0.22
CA VAL A 435 -14.97 -4.85 -1.26
C VAL A 435 -14.21 -6.12 -0.87
N VAL A 436 -13.83 -6.25 0.40
CA VAL A 436 -13.11 -7.42 0.92
C VAL A 436 -14.06 -8.62 1.10
N GLU A 437 -15.27 -8.39 1.57
CA GLU A 437 -16.22 -9.47 1.87
C GLU A 437 -16.91 -10.05 0.63
N ARG A 438 -17.28 -9.22 -0.35
CA ARG A 438 -18.16 -9.59 -1.48
C ARG A 438 -17.68 -9.07 -2.83
N GLY A 439 -16.66 -8.18 -2.84
CA GLY A 439 -16.21 -7.47 -4.01
C GLY A 439 -14.90 -7.97 -4.58
N THR A 440 -14.14 -7.05 -5.17
CA THR A 440 -12.90 -7.33 -5.91
C THR A 440 -11.71 -7.70 -5.02
N GLY A 441 -11.81 -7.51 -3.69
CA GLY A 441 -10.74 -7.75 -2.72
C GLY A 441 -10.87 -9.05 -1.92
N THR A 442 -11.65 -10.01 -2.35
CA THR A 442 -11.97 -11.24 -1.58
C THR A 442 -10.76 -12.09 -1.19
N ALA A 443 -9.64 -11.98 -1.91
CA ALA A 443 -8.39 -12.63 -1.52
C ALA A 443 -7.91 -12.23 -0.10
N VAL A 444 -8.29 -11.04 0.37
CA VAL A 444 -7.91 -10.51 1.69
C VAL A 444 -8.74 -11.11 2.84
N ARG A 445 -9.89 -11.74 2.57
CA ARG A 445 -10.74 -12.39 3.59
C ARG A 445 -9.96 -13.40 4.45
N ALA A 446 -8.94 -14.02 3.89
CA ALA A 446 -8.11 -15.01 4.59
C ALA A 446 -7.34 -14.43 5.80
N VAL A 447 -7.25 -13.11 5.95
CA VAL A 447 -6.69 -12.47 7.16
C VAL A 447 -7.55 -12.75 8.40
N GLY A 448 -8.85 -12.99 8.24
CA GLY A 448 -9.77 -13.35 9.33
C GLY A 448 -10.07 -12.22 10.31
N LYS A 449 -9.80 -10.96 9.92
CA LYS A 449 -10.05 -9.75 10.75
C LYS A 449 -10.82 -8.71 9.94
N PRO A 450 -11.53 -7.76 10.61
CA PRO A 450 -12.19 -6.67 9.91
C PRO A 450 -11.19 -5.83 9.12
N ILE A 451 -11.32 -5.82 7.80
CA ILE A 451 -10.47 -5.02 6.90
C ILE A 451 -11.36 -4.26 5.93
N ALA A 452 -11.07 -2.98 5.78
CA ALA A 452 -11.60 -2.12 4.74
C ALA A 452 -10.51 -1.82 3.72
N GLY A 453 -10.78 -1.99 2.42
CA GLY A 453 -9.77 -1.75 1.40
C GLY A 453 -10.33 -1.69 0.00
N LYS A 454 -9.48 -1.34 -0.95
CA LYS A 454 -9.87 -1.20 -2.35
C LYS A 454 -8.75 -1.68 -3.27
N THR A 455 -9.12 -2.41 -4.30
CA THR A 455 -8.26 -2.78 -5.42
C THR A 455 -8.12 -1.63 -6.41
N GLY A 456 -6.93 -1.46 -6.97
CA GLY A 456 -6.67 -0.59 -8.11
C GLY A 456 -6.11 -1.41 -9.27
N THR A 457 -6.55 -1.09 -10.47
CA THR A 457 -6.01 -1.64 -11.72
C THR A 457 -6.10 -0.51 -12.74
N THR A 458 -5.01 -0.26 -13.43
CA THR A 458 -4.98 0.72 -14.52
C THR A 458 -5.40 0.10 -15.85
N ASN A 459 -5.64 0.94 -16.84
CA ASN A 459 -5.89 0.47 -18.20
C ASN A 459 -4.70 -0.39 -18.67
N ASP A 460 -4.99 -1.38 -19.51
CA ASP A 460 -4.02 -2.34 -20.04
C ASP A 460 -3.27 -3.13 -18.96
N PHE A 461 -3.82 -3.20 -17.73
CA PHE A 461 -3.23 -3.95 -16.61
C PHE A 461 -1.77 -3.60 -16.32
N ARG A 462 -1.39 -2.32 -16.35
CA ARG A 462 0.01 -1.90 -16.14
C ARG A 462 0.39 -1.75 -14.68
N ASP A 463 -0.56 -1.32 -13.84
CA ASP A 463 -0.36 -1.09 -12.41
C ASP A 463 -1.43 -1.81 -11.60
N ALA A 464 -1.00 -2.57 -10.62
CA ALA A 464 -1.86 -3.30 -9.70
C ALA A 464 -1.70 -2.75 -8.28
N TRP A 465 -2.84 -2.42 -7.64
CA TRP A 465 -2.87 -1.82 -6.31
C TRP A 465 -3.81 -2.57 -5.38
N PHE A 466 -3.46 -2.57 -4.10
CA PHE A 466 -4.40 -2.79 -3.00
C PHE A 466 -4.04 -1.86 -1.84
N VAL A 467 -5.01 -1.05 -1.39
CA VAL A 467 -4.82 -0.16 -0.25
C VAL A 467 -5.95 -0.38 0.74
N GLY A 468 -5.61 -0.54 2.01
CA GLY A 468 -6.60 -0.79 3.05
C GLY A 468 -5.98 -1.13 4.40
N GLY A 469 -6.81 -1.47 5.37
CA GLY A 469 -6.35 -1.81 6.71
C GLY A 469 -7.45 -2.14 7.69
N THR A 470 -7.03 -2.36 8.92
CA THR A 470 -7.85 -2.41 10.13
C THR A 470 -8.00 -1.00 10.72
N PRO A 471 -8.78 -0.79 11.80
CA PRO A 471 -8.79 0.48 12.51
C PRO A 471 -7.40 0.96 12.97
N ASP A 472 -6.46 0.05 13.23
CA ASP A 472 -5.20 0.36 13.91
C ASP A 472 -3.94 0.20 13.03
N LEU A 473 -4.08 -0.41 11.83
CA LEU A 473 -2.96 -0.63 10.90
C LEU A 473 -3.43 -0.56 9.46
N ILE A 474 -2.76 0.25 8.66
CA ILE A 474 -3.04 0.36 7.23
C ILE A 474 -1.80 0.02 6.40
N ALA A 475 -2.02 -0.60 5.24
CA ALA A 475 -0.97 -0.81 4.25
C ALA A 475 -1.45 -0.48 2.83
N GLY A 476 -0.52 0.01 2.02
CA GLY A 476 -0.70 0.21 0.58
C GLY A 476 0.31 -0.61 -0.19
N VAL A 477 -0.15 -1.41 -1.12
CA VAL A 477 0.68 -2.23 -2.01
C VAL A 477 0.51 -1.76 -3.44
N TYR A 478 1.63 -1.58 -4.11
CA TYR A 478 1.74 -1.29 -5.54
C TYR A 478 2.62 -2.34 -6.20
N ILE A 479 2.24 -2.81 -7.39
CA ILE A 479 3.05 -3.72 -8.23
C ILE A 479 2.93 -3.28 -9.69
N GLY A 480 4.07 -3.18 -10.38
CA GLY A 480 4.16 -2.81 -11.78
C GLY A 480 5.60 -2.85 -12.29
N TYR A 481 5.78 -2.74 -13.59
CA TYR A 481 7.09 -2.55 -14.21
C TYR A 481 7.54 -1.08 -14.10
N ASP A 482 8.83 -0.82 -14.00
CA ASP A 482 9.38 0.53 -13.99
C ASP A 482 9.10 1.24 -15.32
N ASP A 483 9.36 0.60 -16.44
CA ASP A 483 8.83 0.96 -17.75
C ASP A 483 7.42 0.38 -17.87
N PRO A 484 6.35 1.20 -17.95
CA PRO A 484 4.98 0.74 -17.90
C PRO A 484 4.64 -0.25 -19.02
N ASP A 485 4.58 -1.52 -18.68
CA ASP A 485 4.15 -2.61 -19.55
C ASP A 485 2.99 -3.38 -18.91
N SER A 486 2.26 -4.15 -19.72
CA SER A 486 1.14 -4.94 -19.23
C SER A 486 1.62 -6.06 -18.29
N LEU A 487 0.91 -6.20 -17.17
CA LEU A 487 1.12 -7.31 -16.23
C LEU A 487 0.55 -8.63 -16.76
N GLY A 488 -0.18 -8.59 -17.85
CA GLY A 488 -0.87 -9.74 -18.44
C GLY A 488 -2.38 -9.60 -18.36
N ASP A 489 -3.05 -10.37 -19.20
CA ASP A 489 -4.51 -10.40 -19.26
C ASP A 489 -5.09 -10.89 -17.92
N ASP A 490 -6.07 -10.17 -17.41
CA ASP A 490 -6.76 -10.43 -16.13
C ASP A 490 -5.89 -10.25 -14.86
N GLU A 491 -4.65 -9.74 -14.98
CA GLU A 491 -3.78 -9.47 -13.84
C GLU A 491 -4.15 -8.15 -13.16
N THR A 492 -5.13 -8.25 -12.28
CA THR A 492 -5.72 -7.13 -11.55
C THR A 492 -5.08 -6.93 -10.18
N GLY A 493 -5.35 -5.78 -9.56
CA GLY A 493 -4.97 -5.54 -8.16
C GLY A 493 -5.51 -6.61 -7.19
N GLY A 494 -6.65 -7.22 -7.51
CA GLY A 494 -7.23 -8.34 -6.74
C GLY A 494 -6.42 -9.63 -6.85
N HIS A 495 -5.76 -9.88 -7.99
CA HIS A 495 -4.97 -11.09 -8.25
C HIS A 495 -3.51 -10.96 -7.83
N ILE A 496 -2.91 -9.76 -7.95
CA ILE A 496 -1.47 -9.58 -7.69
C ILE A 496 -1.21 -8.84 -6.38
N ALA A 497 -1.78 -7.65 -6.20
CA ALA A 497 -1.47 -6.80 -5.04
C ALA A 497 -2.22 -7.24 -3.75
N ALA A 498 -3.48 -7.65 -3.87
CA ALA A 498 -4.26 -8.11 -2.72
C ALA A 498 -3.67 -9.34 -2.01
N PRO A 499 -3.09 -10.35 -2.69
CA PRO A 499 -2.37 -11.44 -2.02
C PRO A 499 -1.13 -10.97 -1.25
N VAL A 500 -0.36 -9.99 -1.75
CA VAL A 500 0.79 -9.42 -1.03
C VAL A 500 0.31 -8.72 0.25
N PHE A 501 -0.71 -7.88 0.13
CA PHE A 501 -1.34 -7.23 1.27
C PHE A 501 -1.85 -8.25 2.30
N ARG A 502 -2.54 -9.31 1.86
CA ARG A 502 -3.03 -10.40 2.71
C ARG A 502 -1.90 -11.06 3.48
N ASP A 503 -0.84 -11.47 2.78
CA ASP A 503 0.29 -12.20 3.36
C ASP A 503 1.02 -11.34 4.40
N PHE A 504 1.18 -10.04 4.11
CA PHE A 504 1.67 -9.05 5.07
C PHE A 504 0.76 -8.96 6.29
N MET A 505 -0.55 -8.75 6.10
CA MET A 505 -1.50 -8.56 7.21
C MET A 505 -1.63 -9.81 8.10
N ILE A 506 -1.55 -11.02 7.54
CA ILE A 506 -1.53 -12.26 8.33
C ILE A 506 -0.33 -12.25 9.28
N ALA A 507 0.86 -11.91 8.79
CA ALA A 507 2.07 -11.85 9.61
C ALA A 507 2.01 -10.70 10.63
N ALA A 508 1.60 -9.50 10.19
CA ALA A 508 1.56 -8.29 11.01
C ALA A 508 0.56 -8.38 12.16
N LEU A 509 -0.61 -8.98 11.91
CA LEU A 509 -1.73 -9.02 12.85
C LEU A 509 -1.87 -10.35 13.59
N LYS A 510 -0.87 -11.24 13.54
CA LYS A 510 -0.94 -12.59 14.13
C LYS A 510 -1.49 -12.57 15.57
N ASP A 511 -0.95 -11.67 16.39
CA ASP A 511 -1.27 -11.58 17.81
C ASP A 511 -2.18 -10.37 18.15
N ALA A 512 -2.62 -9.60 17.15
CA ALA A 512 -3.47 -8.45 17.35
C ALA A 512 -4.95 -8.85 17.53
N PRO A 513 -5.75 -8.11 18.31
CA PRO A 513 -7.19 -8.36 18.43
C PRO A 513 -7.91 -8.07 17.10
N ALA A 514 -9.08 -8.69 16.91
CA ALA A 514 -9.98 -8.39 15.80
C ALA A 514 -10.83 -7.14 16.14
N THR A 515 -10.25 -5.95 16.00
CA THR A 515 -10.92 -4.68 16.29
C THR A 515 -11.90 -4.33 15.18
N ALA A 516 -13.17 -4.09 15.52
CA ALA A 516 -14.17 -3.65 14.55
C ALA A 516 -14.10 -2.13 14.30
N PHE A 517 -14.44 -1.69 13.09
CA PHE A 517 -14.68 -0.28 12.81
C PHE A 517 -15.91 0.21 13.56
N ARG A 518 -15.82 1.37 14.22
CA ARG A 518 -16.88 1.91 15.05
C ARG A 518 -17.58 3.07 14.36
N PRO A 519 -18.93 3.04 14.25
CA PRO A 519 -19.68 4.16 13.69
C PRO A 519 -19.54 5.39 14.60
N PRO A 520 -19.26 6.57 14.03
CA PRO A 520 -19.26 7.81 14.79
C PRO A 520 -20.68 8.21 15.22
N PRO A 521 -20.83 9.08 16.23
CA PRO A 521 -22.12 9.61 16.61
C PRO A 521 -22.86 10.27 15.43
N GLY A 522 -24.19 10.21 15.42
CA GLY A 522 -25.02 10.83 14.40
C GLY A 522 -25.24 9.98 13.14
N LEU A 523 -24.89 8.69 13.18
CA LEU A 523 -25.32 7.71 12.19
C LEU A 523 -26.42 6.80 12.76
N ARG A 524 -27.30 6.32 11.87
CA ARG A 524 -28.32 5.30 12.16
C ARG A 524 -28.04 4.05 11.35
N LEU A 525 -28.04 2.90 11.99
CA LEU A 525 -27.85 1.62 11.32
C LEU A 525 -29.20 1.01 10.96
N HIS A 526 -29.36 0.60 9.73
CA HIS A 526 -30.55 -0.09 9.23
C HIS A 526 -30.15 -1.37 8.49
N ARG A 527 -30.92 -2.42 8.72
CA ARG A 527 -30.69 -3.68 8.00
C ARG A 527 -31.23 -3.55 6.58
N VAL A 528 -30.34 -3.64 5.60
CA VAL A 528 -30.68 -3.54 4.18
C VAL A 528 -30.13 -4.74 3.40
N ASN A 529 -30.78 -5.07 2.31
CA ASN A 529 -30.22 -5.98 1.32
C ASN A 529 -29.11 -5.26 0.57
N PRO A 530 -27.86 -5.74 0.61
CA PRO A 530 -26.72 -5.03 0.02
C PRO A 530 -26.82 -4.89 -1.50
N SER A 531 -27.51 -5.82 -2.18
CA SER A 531 -27.61 -5.83 -3.64
C SER A 531 -28.69 -4.88 -4.17
N THR A 532 -29.69 -4.55 -3.38
CA THR A 532 -30.82 -3.69 -3.80
C THR A 532 -30.89 -2.36 -3.06
N GLY A 533 -30.21 -2.23 -1.92
CA GLY A 533 -30.23 -1.04 -1.07
C GLY A 533 -31.55 -0.83 -0.31
N VAL A 534 -32.53 -1.73 -0.42
CA VAL A 534 -33.82 -1.62 0.27
C VAL A 534 -33.77 -2.28 1.65
N MET A 535 -34.72 -1.88 2.53
CA MET A 535 -34.85 -2.49 3.86
C MET A 535 -35.03 -4.01 3.75
N ALA A 536 -34.25 -4.75 4.53
CA ALA A 536 -34.26 -6.20 4.51
C ALA A 536 -35.51 -6.75 5.22
N GLY A 537 -36.23 -7.62 4.56
CA GLY A 537 -37.30 -8.43 5.19
C GLY A 537 -36.74 -9.57 6.05
N ALA A 538 -37.61 -10.19 6.84
CA ALA A 538 -37.23 -11.36 7.63
C ALA A 538 -36.70 -12.49 6.73
N GLY A 539 -35.53 -13.07 7.08
CA GLY A 539 -34.94 -14.19 6.33
C GLY A 539 -34.14 -13.81 5.08
N SER A 540 -34.04 -12.53 4.71
CA SER A 540 -33.18 -12.09 3.60
C SER A 540 -31.71 -11.89 4.04
N SER A 541 -30.78 -12.06 3.09
CA SER A 541 -29.40 -11.62 3.29
C SER A 541 -29.38 -10.12 3.57
N ALA A 542 -28.81 -9.71 4.68
CA ALA A 542 -28.82 -8.31 5.13
C ALA A 542 -27.50 -7.90 5.74
N ILE A 543 -27.18 -6.62 5.58
CA ILE A 543 -26.06 -5.95 6.27
C ILE A 543 -26.61 -4.78 7.09
N ASP A 544 -25.87 -4.38 8.11
CA ASP A 544 -26.12 -3.14 8.84
C ASP A 544 -25.49 -1.98 8.07
N GLU A 545 -26.34 -1.21 7.39
CA GLU A 545 -25.95 -0.06 6.59
C GLU A 545 -26.13 1.23 7.38
N ALA A 546 -25.14 2.13 7.27
CA ALA A 546 -25.12 3.38 8.01
C ALA A 546 -25.71 4.54 7.21
N TYR A 547 -26.62 5.29 7.82
CA TYR A 547 -27.27 6.45 7.21
C TYR A 547 -27.13 7.69 8.09
N LYS A 548 -26.93 8.84 7.44
CA LYS A 548 -27.10 10.16 8.08
C LYS A 548 -28.59 10.36 8.38
N PRO A 549 -28.98 11.02 9.49
CA PRO A 549 -30.38 11.23 9.83
C PRO A 549 -31.18 11.87 8.70
N GLY A 550 -32.34 11.31 8.38
CA GLY A 550 -33.22 11.77 7.30
C GLY A 550 -32.81 11.33 5.91
N THR A 551 -31.83 10.39 5.79
CA THR A 551 -31.41 9.80 4.50
C THR A 551 -31.64 8.29 4.45
N GLU A 552 -32.33 7.74 5.45
CA GLU A 552 -32.65 6.32 5.57
C GLU A 552 -33.55 5.84 4.42
N PRO A 553 -33.48 4.55 4.01
CA PRO A 553 -34.36 4.01 3.00
C PRO A 553 -35.83 4.17 3.39
N GLY A 554 -36.70 4.61 2.44
CA GLY A 554 -38.12 4.85 2.67
C GLY A 554 -38.46 6.25 3.20
N THR A 555 -37.49 7.08 3.57
CA THR A 555 -37.73 8.52 3.71
C THR A 555 -37.87 9.13 2.32
N ASN A 556 -38.86 10.00 2.08
CA ASN A 556 -39.32 10.53 0.77
C ASN A 556 -38.31 11.37 -0.04
N ARG A 557 -37.05 11.05 0.04
CA ARG A 557 -36.03 11.49 -0.89
C ARG A 557 -35.58 10.31 -1.74
N ASN A 558 -36.52 9.81 -2.54
CA ASN A 558 -36.20 9.04 -3.73
C ASN A 558 -35.35 9.98 -4.60
N LEU A 559 -34.06 9.90 -4.42
CA LEU A 559 -33.11 10.18 -5.49
C LEU A 559 -33.45 9.10 -6.53
N GLY A 560 -34.43 9.37 -7.38
CA GLY A 560 -34.92 8.46 -8.39
C GLY A 560 -33.80 7.99 -9.28
N LEU A 561 -34.12 7.09 -10.17
CA LEU A 561 -33.26 6.59 -11.23
C LEU A 561 -32.75 7.77 -12.06
N HIS A 562 -31.51 8.24 -11.79
CA HIS A 562 -31.00 9.43 -12.45
C HIS A 562 -30.14 9.03 -13.65
N GLY A 563 -30.62 9.40 -14.81
CA GLY A 563 -29.93 9.22 -16.09
C GLY A 563 -29.38 10.51 -16.72
N ALA A 564 -29.82 11.68 -16.25
CA ALA A 564 -29.41 12.97 -16.79
C ALA A 564 -28.85 13.88 -15.70
N PRO A 565 -27.84 14.72 -16.01
CA PRO A 565 -27.23 15.65 -15.07
C PRO A 565 -28.20 16.65 -14.44
N ASP A 566 -29.31 16.93 -15.06
CA ASP A 566 -30.27 17.97 -14.68
C ASP A 566 -31.32 17.53 -13.63
N GLU A 567 -31.33 16.23 -13.26
CA GLU A 567 -32.40 15.66 -12.42
C GLU A 567 -32.06 15.54 -10.92
N ILE A 568 -30.84 15.83 -10.50
CA ILE A 568 -30.45 15.80 -9.08
C ILE A 568 -30.33 17.22 -8.54
N PRO A 569 -31.16 17.64 -7.58
CA PRO A 569 -30.92 18.87 -6.86
C PRO A 569 -29.71 18.66 -5.92
N ILE A 570 -28.54 19.05 -6.36
CA ILE A 570 -27.32 19.10 -5.53
C ILE A 570 -27.57 20.24 -4.52
N ARG A 571 -27.95 19.91 -3.28
CA ARG A 571 -27.92 20.90 -2.21
C ARG A 571 -26.46 21.11 -1.81
N SER A 572 -25.93 22.27 -2.17
CA SER A 572 -24.71 22.80 -1.57
C SER A 572 -24.92 22.89 -0.05
N THR A 573 -24.10 22.19 0.71
CA THR A 573 -23.97 22.35 2.17
C THR A 573 -23.14 23.61 2.50
N ARG A 574 -23.39 24.72 1.81
CA ARG A 574 -22.90 26.01 2.27
C ARG A 574 -23.77 26.45 3.41
N ASP A 575 -23.20 26.56 4.59
CA ASP A 575 -23.73 27.20 5.76
C ASP A 575 -24.57 28.42 5.40
N GLU A 576 -25.84 28.40 5.74
CA GLU A 576 -26.66 29.57 5.83
C GLU A 576 -26.20 30.38 7.06
N ARG A 577 -25.15 31.17 6.92
CA ARG A 577 -24.98 32.33 7.76
C ARG A 577 -25.82 33.46 7.17
N PRO A 578 -26.76 34.06 7.92
CA PRO A 578 -27.52 35.19 7.44
C PRO A 578 -26.52 36.35 7.23
N LEU A 579 -26.32 36.78 6.00
CA LEU A 579 -25.70 38.04 5.69
C LEU A 579 -26.65 39.14 6.10
N THR A 580 -26.38 39.79 7.21
CA THR A 580 -26.95 41.09 7.55
C THR A 580 -26.61 42.06 6.42
N ARG A 581 -27.66 42.57 5.78
CA ARG A 581 -27.59 43.65 4.80
C ARG A 581 -27.26 44.95 5.52
N ASP A 582 -26.05 45.44 5.41
CA ASP A 582 -25.78 46.87 5.56
C ASP A 582 -25.79 47.53 4.19
N ARG A 583 -26.75 48.42 4.04
CA ARG A 583 -26.89 49.36 2.92
C ARG A 583 -25.89 50.49 3.08
N ALA A 584 -24.99 50.67 2.14
CA ALA A 584 -24.49 52.01 1.82
C ALA A 584 -24.08 52.00 0.34
N GLY A 585 -24.62 53.00 -0.36
CA GLY A 585 -24.58 53.17 -1.81
C GLY A 585 -23.27 53.74 -2.34
N GLY A 586 -23.12 53.64 -3.67
CA GLY A 586 -22.08 54.28 -4.46
C GLY A 586 -22.10 53.75 -5.88
N ALA A 587 -22.51 54.57 -6.82
CA ALA A 587 -22.70 54.33 -8.24
C ALA A 587 -21.36 54.30 -9.04
N PRO A 588 -21.37 54.04 -10.33
CA PRO A 588 -20.35 53.23 -11.04
C PRO A 588 -19.29 54.09 -11.73
N ALA A 589 -18.14 53.49 -11.99
CA ALA A 589 -17.17 54.03 -12.93
C ALA A 589 -16.81 52.99 -14.01
N THR A 590 -17.08 53.37 -15.21
CA THR A 590 -16.67 52.81 -16.48
C THR A 590 -15.15 52.86 -16.68
N GLY A 591 -14.58 51.84 -17.31
CA GLY A 591 -13.18 51.90 -17.73
C GLY A 591 -12.74 50.67 -18.52
N THR A 592 -12.67 50.83 -19.79
CA THR A 592 -12.21 50.00 -20.89
C THR A 592 -10.75 49.56 -20.82
N GLY A 593 -10.46 48.36 -21.33
CA GLY A 593 -9.35 48.16 -22.27
C GLY A 593 -8.11 47.46 -21.79
N GLY A 594 -7.69 46.46 -22.57
CA GLY A 594 -6.30 46.17 -22.84
C GLY A 594 -5.81 44.73 -22.67
N LEU A 595 -5.71 44.11 -23.79
CA LEU A 595 -4.90 42.93 -24.13
C LEU A 595 -3.47 42.98 -23.54
N TYR A 596 -2.98 41.87 -22.98
CA TYR A 596 -1.83 41.11 -23.46
C TYR A 596 -1.84 39.75 -22.79
#